data_bda829c445ffc3fa9b71f221092a2cfa
#
_entry.id   bda829c445ffc3fa9b71f221092a2cfa
#
_cell.length_a   1.000
_cell.length_b   1.000
_cell.length_c   1.000
_cell.angle_alpha   90.00
_cell.angle_beta   90.00
_cell.angle_gamma   90.00
#
_symmetry.space_group_name_H-M   'P 1'
#
loop_
_entity.id
_entity.type
_entity.pdbx_description
1 polymer ?
#
loop_
_entity_poly.entity_id
_entity_poly.type
_entity_poly.pdbx_seq_one_letter_code
_entity_poly.pdbx_strand_id
1 'polypeptide(L)'
;MAPHIPEFPKALFEELDTDKLRRRFLESLLEFQNVERGSLWVKREDGYQCIEATGGPSEEQLVGFVVPKDKPSIVGWVIENGKMTIAEPGKDKRHFKEAESGLDVKSTLILCYPLSLKNGEVYGAVEIIDTAHGGSRLNLGKDYLELLEEFIAIGSLALGNALAFADQKNETQKLRKILGGLTGETPLVGKSQAFKAALETARNYARNDFAVCITGESGTGKELFAREIHRLSDRKDKPFLVQNVSAIPDALLESELFGYKKGAFTGAERDKAGLFEAADGGTVFLDEIGDMPLSLQARILRVLQEHEIKPLGGAKTQTVDVRVISATNRDLPRAIAEGTFREDLFYRVNVLPLHLPSLRERPEDIPELLDYFLSRDAARLGIAPKKLSAEALAALRRRPFPGNVREMENLVRYLLATVPDAVIEADDIPPASEIAAVRAAPAAAHQSPQEAGPDLAAYTWEELERAYAMALLEKFKWNVTKAARAAGVNRSTFDSRLRKLGISKE
;
A
#
# COMPACT_ATOMS: atom_id res chain seq x y z
N MET A 1 5.58 -8.24 59.78
CA MET A 1 6.52 -7.60 58.82
C MET A 1 5.69 -6.63 58.00
N ALA A 2 6.03 -5.33 58.01
CA ALA A 2 5.33 -4.37 57.15
C ALA A 2 5.58 -4.78 55.66
N PRO A 3 4.56 -4.72 54.82
CA PRO A 3 4.74 -5.02 53.39
C PRO A 3 5.74 -4.06 52.79
N HIS A 4 6.76 -4.59 52.13
CA HIS A 4 7.69 -3.80 51.35
C HIS A 4 6.92 -3.25 50.15
N ILE A 5 6.57 -1.94 50.19
CA ILE A 5 5.95 -1.28 49.05
C ILE A 5 7.06 -1.07 48.03
N PRO A 6 7.03 -1.74 46.85
CA PRO A 6 8.02 -1.52 45.80
C PRO A 6 7.99 -0.04 45.37
N GLU A 7 9.13 0.51 44.90
CA GLU A 7 9.24 1.85 44.27
C GLU A 7 8.53 1.96 42.91
N PHE A 8 7.42 1.33 42.81
CA PHE A 8 6.70 0.98 41.62
C PHE A 8 5.96 2.12 40.87
N PRO A 9 5.32 3.10 41.52
CA PRO A 9 4.47 4.04 40.76
C PRO A 9 5.25 4.93 39.79
N LYS A 10 6.48 5.32 40.09
CA LYS A 10 7.27 6.21 39.23
C LYS A 10 7.73 5.55 37.92
N ALA A 11 8.19 4.33 37.99
CA ALA A 11 8.71 3.60 36.83
C ALA A 11 7.65 3.27 35.76
N LEU A 12 6.36 3.16 36.14
CA LEU A 12 5.24 2.96 35.22
C LEU A 12 4.87 4.20 34.42
N PHE A 13 5.02 5.39 35.02
CA PHE A 13 4.69 6.65 34.33
C PHE A 13 5.81 7.17 33.42
N GLU A 14 7.01 6.65 33.57
CA GLU A 14 8.18 7.02 32.74
C GLU A 14 8.35 6.15 31.48
N GLU A 15 7.68 4.98 31.42
CA GLU A 15 7.76 4.09 30.27
C GLU A 15 6.75 4.48 29.17
N LEU A 16 7.27 4.92 28.02
CA LEU A 16 6.48 5.35 26.86
C LEU A 16 6.17 4.20 25.88
N ASP A 17 6.84 3.06 26.04
CA ASP A 17 6.64 1.88 25.20
C ASP A 17 5.52 1.02 25.81
N THR A 18 4.40 0.90 25.08
CA THR A 18 3.22 0.17 25.54
C THR A 18 3.50 -1.31 25.82
N ASP A 19 4.38 -1.95 25.06
CA ASP A 19 4.70 -3.37 25.23
C ASP A 19 5.53 -3.60 26.50
N LYS A 20 6.50 -2.73 26.76
CA LYS A 20 7.29 -2.77 27.99
C LYS A 20 6.44 -2.43 29.21
N LEU A 21 5.50 -1.49 29.07
CA LEU A 21 4.60 -1.11 30.15
C LEU A 21 3.70 -2.28 30.55
N ARG A 22 3.10 -3.01 29.60
CA ARG A 22 2.26 -4.20 29.86
C ARG A 22 3.04 -5.23 30.66
N ARG A 23 4.22 -5.59 30.16
CA ARG A 23 5.06 -6.60 30.77
C ARG A 23 5.48 -6.22 32.20
N ARG A 24 6.00 -5.01 32.40
CA ARG A 24 6.40 -4.51 33.73
C ARG A 24 5.24 -4.47 34.71
N PHE A 25 4.06 -4.01 34.27
CA PHE A 25 2.88 -3.98 35.11
C PHE A 25 2.51 -5.37 35.60
N LEU A 26 2.45 -6.36 34.70
CA LEU A 26 2.14 -7.74 35.07
C LEU A 26 3.20 -8.33 36.00
N GLU A 27 4.48 -8.25 35.65
CA GLU A 27 5.59 -8.78 36.45
C GLU A 27 5.57 -8.21 37.88
N SER A 28 5.31 -6.93 38.05
CA SER A 28 5.26 -6.32 39.38
C SER A 28 4.07 -6.75 40.23
N LEU A 29 2.91 -7.02 39.62
CA LEU A 29 1.76 -7.60 40.34
C LEU A 29 2.06 -9.01 40.82
N LEU A 30 2.76 -9.79 40.01
CA LEU A 30 3.14 -11.15 40.34
C LEU A 30 4.20 -11.19 41.45
N GLU A 31 5.18 -10.31 41.38
CA GLU A 31 6.19 -10.12 42.43
C GLU A 31 5.55 -9.71 43.76
N PHE A 32 4.60 -8.76 43.72
CA PHE A 32 3.87 -8.32 44.89
C PHE A 32 3.10 -9.47 45.56
N GLN A 33 2.48 -10.35 44.75
CA GLN A 33 1.73 -11.53 45.25
C GLN A 33 2.60 -12.75 45.49
N ASN A 34 3.89 -12.68 45.19
CA ASN A 34 4.85 -13.79 45.28
C ASN A 34 4.39 -15.04 44.49
N VAL A 35 3.89 -14.82 43.28
CA VAL A 35 3.50 -15.84 42.31
C VAL A 35 4.22 -15.60 40.98
N GLU A 36 4.29 -16.62 40.16
CA GLU A 36 5.07 -16.58 38.90
C GLU A 36 4.19 -16.40 37.66
N ARG A 37 2.87 -16.54 37.81
CA ARG A 37 1.97 -16.68 36.68
C ARG A 37 0.84 -15.67 36.68
N GLY A 38 0.60 -15.08 35.51
CA GLY A 38 -0.51 -14.18 35.30
C GLY A 38 -0.69 -13.77 33.84
N SER A 39 -1.80 -13.08 33.56
CA SER A 39 -2.15 -12.62 32.24
C SER A 39 -2.94 -11.31 32.26
N LEU A 40 -2.77 -10.49 31.21
CA LEU A 40 -3.53 -9.27 30.97
C LEU A 40 -4.47 -9.48 29.77
N TRP A 41 -5.71 -9.11 29.95
CA TRP A 41 -6.76 -9.26 28.97
C TRP A 41 -7.43 -7.93 28.66
N VAL A 42 -7.83 -7.73 27.41
CA VAL A 42 -8.59 -6.56 26.97
C VAL A 42 -9.87 -6.96 26.26
N LYS A 43 -10.91 -6.14 26.43
CA LYS A 43 -12.18 -6.29 25.72
C LYS A 43 -12.00 -5.92 24.25
N ARG A 44 -12.51 -6.78 23.34
CA ARG A 44 -12.57 -6.55 21.89
C ARG A 44 -14.00 -6.73 21.40
N GLU A 45 -14.26 -6.44 20.13
CA GLU A 45 -15.59 -6.59 19.54
C GLU A 45 -16.07 -8.05 19.56
N ASP A 46 -15.19 -8.99 19.31
CA ASP A 46 -15.43 -10.43 19.16
C ASP A 46 -15.19 -11.25 20.45
N GLY A 47 -14.57 -10.67 21.47
CA GLY A 47 -14.26 -11.42 22.70
C GLY A 47 -13.31 -10.69 23.66
N TYR A 48 -12.55 -11.49 24.40
CA TYR A 48 -11.54 -11.02 25.36
C TYR A 48 -10.19 -11.53 24.93
N GLN A 49 -9.30 -10.63 24.54
CA GLN A 49 -7.99 -10.95 23.99
C GLN A 49 -6.89 -10.84 25.05
N CYS A 50 -6.07 -11.90 25.18
CA CYS A 50 -4.86 -11.85 25.97
C CYS A 50 -3.82 -10.97 25.26
N ILE A 51 -3.33 -9.94 25.95
CA ILE A 51 -2.34 -8.99 25.42
C ILE A 51 -0.95 -9.16 26.05
N GLU A 52 -0.88 -9.83 27.21
CA GLU A 52 0.38 -10.15 27.89
C GLU A 52 0.17 -11.36 28.79
N ALA A 53 1.19 -12.23 28.89
CA ALA A 53 1.19 -13.38 29.78
C ALA A 53 2.62 -13.66 30.26
N THR A 54 2.77 -14.21 31.47
CA THR A 54 4.08 -14.58 32.01
C THR A 54 3.95 -15.78 32.94
N GLY A 55 5.03 -16.56 33.08
CA GLY A 55 5.18 -17.66 34.04
C GLY A 55 4.98 -19.06 33.50
N GLY A 56 5.25 -19.35 32.24
CA GLY A 56 5.22 -20.71 31.74
C GLY A 56 5.76 -20.92 30.32
N PRO A 57 6.04 -22.15 29.92
CA PRO A 57 6.59 -22.50 28.60
C PRO A 57 5.63 -22.19 27.42
N SER A 58 4.41 -21.74 27.72
CA SER A 58 3.35 -21.44 26.74
C SER A 58 2.96 -19.95 26.68
N GLU A 59 3.79 -19.05 27.18
CA GLU A 59 3.55 -17.59 27.17
C GLU A 59 3.24 -17.08 25.75
N GLU A 60 4.05 -17.47 24.78
CA GLU A 60 3.89 -17.04 23.37
C GLU A 60 2.61 -17.58 22.74
N GLN A 61 2.06 -18.68 23.22
CA GLN A 61 0.80 -19.27 22.69
C GLN A 61 -0.43 -18.58 23.25
N LEU A 62 -0.35 -18.03 24.47
CA LEU A 62 -1.47 -17.36 25.11
C LEU A 62 -1.64 -15.92 24.63
N VAL A 63 -0.56 -15.23 24.34
CA VAL A 63 -0.59 -13.86 23.80
C VAL A 63 -1.23 -13.85 22.41
N GLY A 64 -2.30 -13.07 22.27
CA GLY A 64 -3.12 -13.04 21.04
C GLY A 64 -4.34 -13.98 21.08
N PHE A 65 -4.42 -14.91 22.04
CA PHE A 65 -5.58 -15.77 22.19
C PHE A 65 -6.84 -14.98 22.54
N VAL A 66 -7.98 -15.33 21.93
CA VAL A 66 -9.26 -14.65 22.13
C VAL A 66 -10.28 -15.63 22.70
N VAL A 67 -10.86 -15.29 23.85
CA VAL A 67 -12.01 -15.98 24.41
C VAL A 67 -13.28 -15.34 23.86
N PRO A 68 -14.13 -16.06 23.11
CA PRO A 68 -15.37 -15.52 22.56
C PRO A 68 -16.34 -15.06 23.66
N LYS A 69 -17.16 -14.03 23.42
CA LYS A 69 -18.12 -13.48 24.38
C LYS A 69 -19.20 -14.48 24.82
N ASP A 70 -19.54 -15.42 23.97
CA ASP A 70 -20.55 -16.45 24.22
C ASP A 70 -20.06 -17.62 25.11
N LYS A 71 -18.74 -17.66 25.37
CA LYS A 71 -18.13 -18.67 26.24
C LYS A 71 -18.00 -18.19 27.67
N PRO A 72 -18.32 -19.03 28.67
CA PRO A 72 -18.11 -18.69 30.07
C PRO A 72 -16.60 -18.52 30.34
N SER A 73 -16.21 -17.38 30.90
CA SER A 73 -14.83 -17.14 31.33
C SER A 73 -14.80 -16.27 32.59
N ILE A 74 -13.79 -16.48 33.44
CA ILE A 74 -13.54 -15.67 34.63
C ILE A 74 -13.25 -14.24 34.21
N VAL A 75 -12.37 -14.07 33.23
CA VAL A 75 -12.01 -12.78 32.63
C VAL A 75 -13.23 -12.05 32.08
N GLY A 76 -14.04 -12.72 31.27
CA GLY A 76 -15.25 -12.15 30.70
C GLY A 76 -16.23 -11.72 31.78
N TRP A 77 -16.41 -12.52 32.83
CA TRP A 77 -17.27 -12.16 33.94
C TRP A 77 -16.78 -10.92 34.68
N VAL A 78 -15.47 -10.82 34.95
CA VAL A 78 -14.87 -9.67 35.62
C VAL A 78 -15.00 -8.41 34.77
N ILE A 79 -14.74 -8.49 33.47
CA ILE A 79 -14.86 -7.35 32.56
C ILE A 79 -16.30 -6.86 32.46
N GLU A 80 -17.29 -7.76 32.37
CA GLU A 80 -18.69 -7.35 32.21
C GLU A 80 -19.35 -6.88 33.52
N ASN A 81 -18.88 -7.37 34.69
CA ASN A 81 -19.46 -7.00 35.99
C ASN A 81 -18.66 -5.91 36.73
N GLY A 82 -17.42 -5.64 36.32
CA GLY A 82 -16.55 -4.65 36.96
C GLY A 82 -16.18 -5.00 38.42
N LYS A 83 -16.20 -6.27 38.78
CA LYS A 83 -15.94 -6.73 40.16
C LYS A 83 -14.83 -7.79 40.15
N MET A 84 -13.93 -7.67 41.13
CA MET A 84 -12.91 -8.68 41.36
C MET A 84 -13.58 -10.04 41.73
N THR A 85 -12.90 -11.12 41.44
CA THR A 85 -13.31 -12.45 41.83
C THR A 85 -12.11 -13.34 42.19
N ILE A 86 -12.35 -14.26 43.10
CA ILE A 86 -11.42 -15.34 43.44
C ILE A 86 -12.10 -16.63 42.95
N ALA A 87 -11.42 -17.40 42.12
CA ALA A 87 -11.96 -18.62 41.51
C ALA A 87 -11.02 -19.78 41.73
N GLU A 88 -11.63 -20.96 42.09
CA GLU A 88 -10.92 -22.23 42.12
C GLU A 88 -11.15 -22.97 40.77
N PRO A 89 -10.15 -23.13 39.92
CA PRO A 89 -10.28 -23.89 38.69
C PRO A 89 -10.79 -25.31 38.95
N GLY A 90 -11.78 -25.74 38.21
CA GLY A 90 -12.43 -27.03 38.41
C GLY A 90 -13.67 -27.05 39.34
N LYS A 91 -13.84 -26.05 40.21
CA LYS A 91 -15.08 -25.83 40.99
C LYS A 91 -15.91 -24.68 40.41
N ASP A 92 -15.28 -23.68 39.85
CA ASP A 92 -15.94 -22.51 39.24
C ASP A 92 -16.43 -22.84 37.83
N LYS A 93 -17.75 -22.69 37.61
CA LYS A 93 -18.37 -22.93 36.29
C LYS A 93 -17.99 -21.90 35.23
N ARG A 94 -17.41 -20.77 35.62
CA ARG A 94 -16.94 -19.71 34.74
C ARG A 94 -15.53 -19.98 34.18
N HIS A 95 -14.85 -21.02 34.67
CA HIS A 95 -13.49 -21.35 34.24
C HIS A 95 -13.48 -21.91 32.82
N PHE A 96 -12.79 -21.23 31.88
CA PHE A 96 -12.66 -21.63 30.48
C PHE A 96 -11.53 -22.65 30.33
N LYS A 97 -11.87 -23.92 30.35
CA LYS A 97 -10.91 -25.04 30.37
C LYS A 97 -10.06 -25.17 29.12
N GLU A 98 -10.53 -24.65 27.98
CA GLU A 98 -9.79 -24.73 26.70
C GLU A 98 -8.52 -23.86 26.72
N ALA A 99 -8.50 -22.77 27.49
CA ALA A 99 -7.30 -21.97 27.68
C ALA A 99 -6.20 -22.70 28.46
N GLU A 100 -6.55 -23.68 29.30
CA GLU A 100 -5.58 -24.49 30.05
C GLU A 100 -5.26 -25.85 29.40
N SER A 101 -6.08 -26.34 28.45
CA SER A 101 -5.93 -27.68 27.87
C SER A 101 -4.65 -27.91 27.05
N GLY A 102 -3.89 -26.84 26.74
CA GLY A 102 -2.57 -26.89 26.14
C GLY A 102 -1.41 -26.64 27.11
N LEU A 103 -1.72 -26.39 28.41
CA LEU A 103 -0.75 -25.99 29.41
C LEU A 103 -0.54 -27.13 30.40
N ASP A 104 0.68 -27.61 30.57
CA ASP A 104 1.08 -28.72 31.45
C ASP A 104 0.95 -28.38 32.96
N VAL A 105 0.28 -27.29 33.33
CA VAL A 105 0.23 -26.76 34.69
C VAL A 105 -1.22 -26.52 35.15
N LYS A 106 -1.63 -27.17 36.25
CA LYS A 106 -2.95 -26.97 36.87
C LYS A 106 -2.95 -25.75 37.79
N SER A 107 -3.76 -24.77 37.45
CA SER A 107 -4.02 -23.59 38.31
C SER A 107 -4.81 -24.10 39.56
N THR A 108 -4.43 -23.63 40.74
CA THR A 108 -5.08 -23.95 42.00
C THR A 108 -6.03 -22.85 42.45
N LEU A 109 -5.68 -21.60 42.23
CA LEU A 109 -6.47 -20.44 42.57
C LEU A 109 -6.21 -19.32 41.55
N ILE A 110 -7.27 -18.63 41.16
CA ILE A 110 -7.19 -17.48 40.23
C ILE A 110 -7.79 -16.26 40.92
N LEU A 111 -7.00 -15.21 40.99
CA LEU A 111 -7.41 -13.90 41.48
C LEU A 111 -7.51 -13.00 40.25
N CYS A 112 -8.72 -12.50 39.93
CA CYS A 112 -8.98 -11.71 38.73
C CYS A 112 -9.57 -10.35 39.11
N TYR A 113 -8.92 -9.28 38.62
CA TYR A 113 -9.32 -7.89 38.85
C TYR A 113 -9.70 -7.19 37.55
N PRO A 114 -10.70 -6.27 37.59
CA PRO A 114 -11.02 -5.43 36.44
C PRO A 114 -9.95 -4.36 36.24
N LEU A 115 -9.65 -4.04 34.98
CA LEU A 115 -8.85 -2.91 34.56
C LEU A 115 -9.79 -1.79 34.06
N SER A 116 -9.79 -0.65 34.77
CA SER A 116 -10.75 0.43 34.56
C SER A 116 -10.09 1.75 34.21
N LEU A 117 -10.74 2.54 33.36
CA LEU A 117 -10.38 3.92 33.10
C LEU A 117 -10.87 4.86 34.20
N LYS A 118 -10.43 6.11 34.18
CA LYS A 118 -10.83 7.14 35.16
C LYS A 118 -12.34 7.40 35.19
N ASN A 119 -13.05 7.17 34.10
CA ASN A 119 -14.51 7.29 34.01
C ASN A 119 -15.28 6.06 34.59
N GLY A 120 -14.56 5.06 35.10
CA GLY A 120 -15.15 3.82 35.62
C GLY A 120 -15.44 2.74 34.56
N GLU A 121 -15.13 3.00 33.30
CA GLU A 121 -15.29 2.04 32.22
C GLU A 121 -14.24 0.93 32.34
N VAL A 122 -14.69 -0.34 32.32
CA VAL A 122 -13.83 -1.51 32.35
C VAL A 122 -13.43 -1.88 30.94
N TYR A 123 -12.12 -1.77 30.64
CA TYR A 123 -11.58 -2.11 29.32
C TYR A 123 -10.86 -3.46 29.27
N GLY A 124 -10.59 -4.07 30.43
CA GLY A 124 -9.86 -5.33 30.52
C GLY A 124 -9.89 -5.97 31.91
N ALA A 125 -9.10 -7.01 32.07
CA ALA A 125 -8.87 -7.66 33.36
C ALA A 125 -7.44 -8.17 33.48
N VAL A 126 -6.97 -8.32 34.73
CA VAL A 126 -5.72 -9.00 35.07
C VAL A 126 -6.01 -10.25 35.87
N GLU A 127 -5.42 -11.37 35.48
CA GLU A 127 -5.41 -12.63 36.22
C GLU A 127 -4.07 -12.83 36.89
N ILE A 128 -4.10 -13.16 38.18
CA ILE A 128 -2.97 -13.56 39.00
C ILE A 128 -3.23 -15.01 39.43
N ILE A 129 -2.37 -15.94 39.03
CA ILE A 129 -2.66 -17.37 39.05
C ILE A 129 -1.67 -18.08 39.98
N ASP A 130 -2.21 -18.81 40.95
CA ASP A 130 -1.45 -19.71 41.79
C ASP A 130 -1.45 -21.12 41.21
N THR A 131 -0.24 -21.67 41.05
CA THR A 131 0.00 -23.02 40.48
C THR A 131 0.70 -23.95 41.47
N ALA A 132 0.85 -23.55 42.72
CA ALA A 132 1.65 -24.30 43.69
C ALA A 132 1.03 -25.64 44.07
N HIS A 133 1.75 -26.74 43.88
CA HIS A 133 1.46 -28.01 44.46
C HIS A 133 1.76 -27.95 45.99
N GLY A 134 0.71 -27.91 46.82
CA GLY A 134 0.85 -28.03 48.28
C GLY A 134 0.54 -26.80 49.11
N GLY A 135 -0.13 -25.79 48.59
CA GLY A 135 -0.64 -24.62 49.32
C GLY A 135 -0.63 -23.35 48.48
N SER A 136 -1.68 -22.54 48.66
CA SER A 136 -1.75 -21.25 47.94
C SER A 136 -0.67 -20.31 48.40
N ARG A 137 0.05 -19.70 47.44
CA ARG A 137 1.04 -18.65 47.68
C ARG A 137 0.41 -17.26 47.64
N LEU A 138 -0.80 -17.16 47.10
CA LEU A 138 -1.55 -15.91 47.07
C LEU A 138 -1.88 -15.42 48.48
N ASN A 139 -1.57 -14.18 48.75
CA ASN A 139 -1.95 -13.56 50.02
C ASN A 139 -3.35 -12.96 49.91
N LEU A 140 -4.31 -13.60 50.57
CA LEU A 140 -5.71 -13.18 50.57
C LEU A 140 -6.07 -12.34 51.81
N GLY A 141 -5.09 -11.88 52.59
CA GLY A 141 -5.32 -10.97 53.74
C GLY A 141 -6.00 -9.68 53.29
N LYS A 142 -6.98 -9.18 54.07
CA LYS A 142 -7.78 -8.02 53.67
C LYS A 142 -6.95 -6.81 53.36
N ASP A 143 -6.01 -6.46 54.24
CA ASP A 143 -5.11 -5.27 54.07
C ASP A 143 -4.24 -5.43 52.80
N TYR A 144 -3.90 -6.67 52.43
CA TYR A 144 -3.07 -6.98 51.29
C TYR A 144 -3.85 -6.89 49.97
N LEU A 145 -5.13 -7.32 50.00
CA LEU A 145 -6.03 -7.18 48.85
C LEU A 145 -6.40 -5.71 48.59
N GLU A 146 -6.59 -4.91 49.65
CA GLU A 146 -6.83 -3.46 49.54
C GLU A 146 -5.64 -2.75 48.87
N LEU A 147 -4.41 -3.05 49.29
CA LEU A 147 -3.18 -2.52 48.68
C LEU A 147 -3.04 -2.98 47.20
N LEU A 148 -3.33 -4.23 46.91
CA LEU A 148 -3.29 -4.76 45.55
C LEU A 148 -4.31 -4.06 44.65
N GLU A 149 -5.51 -3.78 45.16
CA GLU A 149 -6.57 -3.08 44.42
C GLU A 149 -6.14 -1.63 44.08
N GLU A 150 -5.55 -0.90 45.01
CA GLU A 150 -4.99 0.43 44.77
C GLU A 150 -3.89 0.38 43.70
N PHE A 151 -3.03 -0.60 43.78
CA PHE A 151 -1.95 -0.85 42.85
C PHE A 151 -2.42 -1.14 41.42
N ILE A 152 -3.42 -2.01 41.30
CA ILE A 152 -4.06 -2.32 40.04
C ILE A 152 -4.79 -1.10 39.48
N ALA A 153 -5.44 -0.30 40.32
CA ALA A 153 -6.13 0.90 39.86
C ALA A 153 -5.15 1.93 39.24
N ILE A 154 -3.99 2.16 39.87
CA ILE A 154 -2.96 3.04 39.31
C ILE A 154 -2.39 2.50 37.99
N GLY A 155 -1.97 1.24 37.97
CA GLY A 155 -1.43 0.60 36.77
C GLY A 155 -2.44 0.48 35.63
N SER A 156 -3.70 0.25 35.98
CA SER A 156 -4.80 0.23 35.01
C SER A 156 -4.97 1.58 34.30
N LEU A 157 -4.90 2.69 35.03
CA LEU A 157 -4.96 4.02 34.41
C LEU A 157 -3.79 4.27 33.45
N ALA A 158 -2.56 3.92 33.88
CA ALA A 158 -1.37 4.10 33.06
C ALA A 158 -1.46 3.24 31.76
N LEU A 159 -1.82 1.97 31.90
CA LEU A 159 -1.97 1.04 30.79
C LEU A 159 -3.11 1.45 29.85
N GLY A 160 -4.28 1.82 30.39
CA GLY A 160 -5.43 2.25 29.62
C GLY A 160 -5.13 3.49 28.77
N ASN A 161 -4.44 4.48 29.35
CA ASN A 161 -4.00 5.67 28.62
C ASN A 161 -2.98 5.33 27.52
N ALA A 162 -2.03 4.44 27.77
CA ALA A 162 -1.04 4.03 26.78
C ALA A 162 -1.69 3.25 25.61
N LEU A 163 -2.63 2.37 25.90
CA LEU A 163 -3.40 1.63 24.87
C LEU A 163 -4.26 2.59 24.04
N ALA A 164 -5.00 3.50 24.67
CA ALA A 164 -5.81 4.50 23.97
C ALA A 164 -4.95 5.42 23.09
N PHE A 165 -3.79 5.84 23.57
CA PHE A 165 -2.85 6.64 22.79
C PHE A 165 -2.28 5.87 21.59
N ALA A 166 -1.94 4.60 21.76
CA ALA A 166 -1.47 3.74 20.68
C ALA A 166 -2.56 3.52 19.62
N ASP A 167 -3.81 3.27 20.03
CA ASP A 167 -4.96 3.10 19.12
C ASP A 167 -5.26 4.41 18.38
N GLN A 168 -5.28 5.56 19.07
CA GLN A 168 -5.47 6.87 18.45
C GLN A 168 -4.36 7.24 17.48
N LYS A 169 -3.11 6.91 17.80
CA LYS A 169 -1.97 7.11 16.89
C LYS A 169 -2.11 6.25 15.63
N ASN A 170 -2.50 5.00 15.77
CA ASN A 170 -2.73 4.09 14.66
C ASN A 170 -3.91 4.56 13.79
N GLU A 171 -5.02 4.99 14.40
CA GLU A 171 -6.18 5.53 13.69
C GLU A 171 -5.85 6.84 12.98
N THR A 172 -5.13 7.75 13.63
CA THR A 172 -4.66 9.00 13.01
C THR A 172 -3.71 8.72 11.83
N GLN A 173 -2.84 7.73 11.93
CA GLN A 173 -2.00 7.31 10.80
C GLN A 173 -2.83 6.71 9.67
N LYS A 174 -3.83 5.86 9.97
CA LYS A 174 -4.76 5.32 8.96
C LYS A 174 -5.54 6.44 8.28
N LEU A 175 -6.09 7.37 9.04
CA LEU A 175 -6.82 8.53 8.50
C LEU A 175 -5.93 9.45 7.66
N ARG A 176 -4.69 9.73 8.08
CA ARG A 176 -3.72 10.49 7.27
C ARG A 176 -3.37 9.78 5.97
N LYS A 177 -3.19 8.45 5.99
CA LYS A 177 -2.95 7.64 4.79
C LYS A 177 -4.16 7.69 3.83
N ILE A 178 -5.38 7.66 4.35
CA ILE A 178 -6.61 7.75 3.55
C ILE A 178 -6.80 9.17 2.98
N LEU A 179 -6.61 10.21 3.80
CA LEU A 179 -6.71 11.61 3.38
C LEU A 179 -5.65 11.97 2.33
N GLY A 180 -4.40 11.49 2.48
CA GLY A 180 -3.37 11.65 1.45
C GLY A 180 -3.79 11.07 0.10
N GLY A 181 -4.50 9.93 0.10
CA GLY A 181 -5.09 9.36 -1.11
C GLY A 181 -6.21 10.19 -1.74
N LEU A 182 -6.97 10.96 -0.93
CA LEU A 182 -8.03 11.86 -1.40
C LEU A 182 -7.50 13.23 -1.85
N THR A 183 -6.40 13.70 -1.28
CA THR A 183 -5.73 14.96 -1.64
C THR A 183 -4.71 14.82 -2.78
N GLY A 184 -4.58 13.63 -3.39
CA GLY A 184 -3.64 13.35 -4.47
C GLY A 184 -2.23 12.97 -3.99
N GLU A 185 -1.94 13.00 -2.71
CA GLU A 185 -0.70 12.52 -2.11
C GLU A 185 -0.83 11.04 -1.74
N THR A 186 -0.26 10.15 -2.54
CA THR A 186 -0.21 8.72 -2.24
C THR A 186 0.92 8.48 -1.22
N PRO A 187 0.64 8.00 -0.01
CA PRO A 187 1.66 7.77 1.00
C PRO A 187 2.56 6.59 0.62
N LEU A 188 3.81 6.66 1.07
CA LEU A 188 4.72 5.52 1.05
C LEU A 188 4.35 4.56 2.18
N VAL A 189 3.93 3.34 1.83
CA VAL A 189 3.47 2.29 2.76
C VAL A 189 4.46 1.14 2.78
N GLY A 190 4.94 0.76 3.96
CA GLY A 190 5.84 -0.36 4.19
C GLY A 190 6.53 -0.28 5.55
N LYS A 191 6.84 -1.45 6.11
CA LYS A 191 7.50 -1.62 7.42
C LYS A 191 8.75 -2.49 7.37
N SER A 192 8.97 -3.18 6.25
CA SER A 192 10.14 -4.06 6.07
C SER A 192 11.45 -3.28 6.22
N GLN A 193 12.50 -3.97 6.64
CA GLN A 193 13.82 -3.36 6.81
C GLN A 193 14.38 -2.85 5.49
N ALA A 194 14.17 -3.58 4.39
CA ALA A 194 14.62 -3.18 3.05
C ALA A 194 13.92 -1.89 2.58
N PHE A 195 12.60 -1.77 2.80
CA PHE A 195 11.85 -0.57 2.47
C PHE A 195 12.27 0.63 3.33
N LYS A 196 12.44 0.43 4.64
CA LYS A 196 12.89 1.48 5.56
C LYS A 196 14.28 1.99 5.21
N ALA A 197 15.21 1.11 4.85
CA ALA A 197 16.57 1.49 4.42
C ALA A 197 16.52 2.33 3.13
N ALA A 198 15.72 1.94 2.13
CA ALA A 198 15.54 2.72 0.91
C ALA A 198 14.91 4.10 1.21
N LEU A 199 13.92 4.16 2.12
CA LEU A 199 13.28 5.41 2.52
C LEU A 199 14.25 6.34 3.27
N GLU A 200 15.08 5.80 4.15
CA GLU A 200 16.10 6.58 4.85
C GLU A 200 17.16 7.12 3.88
N THR A 201 17.61 6.30 2.93
CA THR A 201 18.50 6.73 1.86
C THR A 201 17.89 7.87 1.04
N ALA A 202 16.61 7.75 0.65
CA ALA A 202 15.88 8.81 -0.07
C ALA A 202 15.82 10.11 0.74
N ARG A 203 15.57 10.04 2.06
CA ARG A 203 15.56 11.20 2.96
C ARG A 203 16.93 11.87 3.07
N ASN A 204 18.00 11.09 3.09
CA ASN A 204 19.35 11.62 3.10
C ASN A 204 19.69 12.32 1.79
N TYR A 205 19.25 11.77 0.64
CA TYR A 205 19.44 12.37 -0.69
C TYR A 205 18.62 13.64 -0.88
N ALA A 206 17.52 13.82 -0.16
CA ALA A 206 16.71 15.03 -0.23
C ALA A 206 17.46 16.30 0.21
N ARG A 207 18.52 16.17 1.04
CA ARG A 207 19.26 17.29 1.65
C ARG A 207 20.25 18.00 0.73
N ASN A 208 20.36 17.57 -0.51
CA ASN A 208 21.26 18.16 -1.51
C ASN A 208 20.64 18.14 -2.90
N ASP A 209 21.22 18.87 -3.84
CA ASP A 209 20.70 19.04 -5.20
C ASP A 209 21.33 18.10 -6.23
N PHE A 210 22.13 17.12 -5.80
CA PHE A 210 22.70 16.15 -6.74
C PHE A 210 21.63 15.33 -7.45
N ALA A 211 21.97 14.89 -8.66
CA ALA A 211 21.11 14.01 -9.44
C ALA A 211 20.92 12.66 -8.72
N VAL A 212 19.69 12.17 -8.70
CA VAL A 212 19.33 10.88 -8.11
C VAL A 212 18.88 9.92 -9.21
N CYS A 213 19.41 8.70 -9.21
CA CYS A 213 18.97 7.64 -10.11
C CYS A 213 18.26 6.53 -9.29
N ILE A 214 16.96 6.40 -9.49
CA ILE A 214 16.14 5.40 -8.81
C ILE A 214 16.02 4.17 -9.70
N THR A 215 16.56 3.04 -9.24
CA THR A 215 16.48 1.77 -9.97
C THR A 215 15.53 0.81 -9.26
N GLY A 216 14.91 -0.09 -9.99
CA GLY A 216 14.01 -1.10 -9.45
C GLY A 216 12.97 -1.54 -10.47
N GLU A 217 12.35 -2.68 -10.21
CA GLU A 217 11.34 -3.24 -11.11
C GLU A 217 10.15 -2.30 -11.34
N SER A 218 9.41 -2.56 -12.43
CA SER A 218 8.17 -1.83 -12.70
C SER A 218 7.16 -2.04 -11.56
N GLY A 219 6.51 -0.95 -11.12
CA GLY A 219 5.49 -0.99 -10.08
C GLY A 219 6.01 -1.04 -8.63
N THR A 220 7.30 -0.83 -8.38
CA THR A 220 7.88 -0.76 -7.02
C THR A 220 7.61 0.56 -6.29
N GLY A 221 7.18 1.60 -7.01
CA GLY A 221 6.87 2.93 -6.47
C GLY A 221 7.94 3.98 -6.69
N LYS A 222 8.77 3.87 -7.75
CA LYS A 222 9.88 4.81 -8.08
C LYS A 222 9.44 6.28 -8.08
N GLU A 223 8.28 6.58 -8.67
CA GLU A 223 7.73 7.95 -8.69
C GLU A 223 7.39 8.47 -7.28
N LEU A 224 6.84 7.62 -6.41
CA LEU A 224 6.52 8.02 -5.03
C LEU A 224 7.78 8.37 -4.24
N PHE A 225 8.86 7.63 -4.44
CA PHE A 225 10.16 7.95 -3.85
C PHE A 225 10.73 9.25 -4.40
N ALA A 226 10.61 9.52 -5.69
CA ALA A 226 11.02 10.80 -6.30
C ALA A 226 10.23 11.97 -5.71
N ARG A 227 8.92 11.84 -5.54
CA ARG A 227 8.07 12.84 -4.87
C ARG A 227 8.46 13.06 -3.41
N GLU A 228 8.79 12.00 -2.69
CA GLU A 228 9.23 12.08 -1.29
C GLU A 228 10.58 12.80 -1.17
N ILE A 229 11.54 12.53 -2.07
CA ILE A 229 12.82 13.24 -2.15
C ILE A 229 12.59 14.74 -2.39
N HIS A 230 11.73 15.10 -3.34
CA HIS A 230 11.39 16.50 -3.62
C HIS A 230 10.70 17.15 -2.41
N ARG A 231 9.70 16.50 -1.80
CA ARG A 231 8.94 17.00 -0.65
C ARG A 231 9.81 17.31 0.57
N LEU A 232 10.91 16.60 0.73
CA LEU A 232 11.86 16.76 1.83
C LEU A 232 13.07 17.65 1.48
N SER A 233 13.15 18.14 0.24
CA SER A 233 14.25 18.99 -0.23
C SER A 233 13.98 20.49 0.02
N ASP A 234 15.01 21.30 -0.17
CA ASP A 234 14.90 22.76 -0.12
C ASP A 234 14.05 23.32 -1.27
N ARG A 235 13.75 22.49 -2.29
CA ARG A 235 12.89 22.83 -3.44
C ARG A 235 11.42 22.37 -3.26
N LYS A 236 10.98 21.97 -2.07
CA LYS A 236 9.64 21.40 -1.78
C LYS A 236 8.47 22.29 -2.21
N ASP A 237 8.66 23.62 -2.21
CA ASP A 237 7.64 24.60 -2.57
C ASP A 237 7.77 25.07 -4.03
N LYS A 238 8.68 24.46 -4.80
CA LYS A 238 8.97 24.73 -6.21
C LYS A 238 8.30 23.68 -7.11
N PRO A 239 8.22 23.90 -8.43
CA PRO A 239 7.62 22.92 -9.34
C PRO A 239 8.29 21.55 -9.27
N PHE A 240 7.46 20.49 -9.25
CA PHE A 240 7.86 19.10 -9.47
C PHE A 240 7.19 18.61 -10.75
N LEU A 241 7.94 18.52 -11.83
CA LEU A 241 7.41 18.13 -13.13
C LEU A 241 7.86 16.72 -13.49
N VAL A 242 6.93 15.92 -13.96
CA VAL A 242 7.12 14.50 -14.28
C VAL A 242 7.06 14.30 -15.78
N GLN A 243 8.01 13.55 -16.31
CA GLN A 243 7.99 13.07 -17.69
C GLN A 243 8.32 11.60 -17.74
N ASN A 244 7.37 10.81 -18.24
CA ASN A 244 7.67 9.44 -18.62
C ASN A 244 8.19 9.42 -20.05
N VAL A 245 9.41 8.93 -20.22
CA VAL A 245 10.13 8.95 -21.50
C VAL A 245 9.53 7.97 -22.49
N SER A 246 9.09 6.80 -22.04
CA SER A 246 8.54 5.74 -22.90
C SER A 246 7.08 5.99 -23.33
N ALA A 247 6.39 6.97 -22.71
CA ALA A 247 4.98 7.22 -22.99
C ALA A 247 4.72 8.10 -24.22
N ILE A 248 5.76 8.72 -24.80
CA ILE A 248 5.65 9.71 -25.89
C ILE A 248 6.55 9.29 -27.05
N PRO A 249 6.09 9.39 -28.29
CA PRO A 249 6.94 9.18 -29.48
C PRO A 249 8.17 10.09 -29.47
N ASP A 250 9.33 9.59 -29.91
CA ASP A 250 10.63 10.27 -29.87
C ASP A 250 10.60 11.69 -30.46
N ALA A 251 9.90 11.87 -31.58
CA ALA A 251 9.78 13.16 -32.26
C ALA A 251 9.04 14.24 -31.41
N LEU A 252 8.12 13.80 -30.55
CA LEU A 252 7.37 14.69 -29.67
C LEU A 252 8.12 14.91 -28.35
N LEU A 253 8.81 13.89 -27.86
CA LEU A 253 9.55 13.94 -26.58
C LEU A 253 10.55 15.08 -26.55
N GLU A 254 11.26 15.32 -27.65
CA GLU A 254 12.22 16.43 -27.78
C GLU A 254 11.53 17.77 -27.58
N SER A 255 10.39 17.99 -28.22
CA SER A 255 9.63 19.24 -28.13
C SER A 255 8.98 19.43 -26.74
N GLU A 256 8.58 18.36 -26.07
CA GLU A 256 8.05 18.43 -24.71
C GLU A 256 9.15 18.76 -23.69
N LEU A 257 10.33 18.16 -23.81
CA LEU A 257 11.43 18.39 -22.87
C LEU A 257 12.05 19.78 -23.01
N PHE A 258 12.34 20.24 -24.26
CA PHE A 258 13.13 21.41 -24.50
C PHE A 258 12.34 22.60 -25.06
N GLY A 259 11.09 22.41 -25.45
CA GLY A 259 10.27 23.44 -26.08
C GLY A 259 10.67 23.73 -27.51
N TYR A 260 9.93 24.64 -28.16
CA TYR A 260 10.20 25.05 -29.53
C TYR A 260 9.83 26.52 -29.78
N LYS A 261 10.47 27.11 -30.78
CA LYS A 261 10.13 28.43 -31.31
C LYS A 261 9.19 28.29 -32.49
N LYS A 262 8.40 29.33 -32.74
CA LYS A 262 7.51 29.43 -33.91
C LYS A 262 8.31 29.16 -35.18
N GLY A 263 7.78 28.25 -36.04
CA GLY A 263 8.41 27.85 -37.29
C GLY A 263 9.47 26.74 -37.17
N ALA A 264 9.68 26.14 -35.99
CA ALA A 264 10.66 25.08 -35.79
C ALA A 264 10.36 23.81 -36.59
N PHE A 265 9.07 23.54 -36.86
CA PHE A 265 8.57 22.43 -37.69
C PHE A 265 7.19 22.78 -38.25
N THR A 266 6.67 21.97 -39.17
CA THR A 266 5.32 22.12 -39.73
C THR A 266 4.26 21.97 -38.62
N GLY A 267 3.51 23.06 -38.33
CA GLY A 267 2.55 23.12 -37.24
C GLY A 267 3.01 23.89 -35.99
N ALA A 268 4.27 24.37 -35.95
CA ALA A 268 4.76 25.22 -34.88
C ALA A 268 4.29 26.69 -35.06
N GLU A 269 3.00 26.92 -34.77
CA GLU A 269 2.37 28.24 -34.97
C GLU A 269 2.77 29.30 -33.93
N ARG A 270 3.18 28.86 -32.73
CA ARG A 270 3.59 29.70 -31.59
C ARG A 270 4.78 29.10 -30.85
N ASP A 271 5.43 29.90 -30.01
CA ASP A 271 6.44 29.41 -29.09
C ASP A 271 5.79 28.53 -28.02
N LYS A 272 6.49 27.45 -27.63
CA LYS A 272 6.11 26.57 -26.49
C LYS A 272 7.32 26.40 -25.59
N ALA A 273 7.15 26.73 -24.30
CA ALA A 273 8.15 26.41 -23.27
C ALA A 273 8.23 24.87 -23.07
N GLY A 274 9.45 24.38 -22.85
CA GLY A 274 9.69 22.97 -22.55
C GLY A 274 9.60 22.68 -21.05
N LEU A 275 9.64 21.37 -20.73
CA LEU A 275 9.59 20.88 -19.34
C LEU A 275 10.70 21.50 -18.47
N PHE A 276 11.94 21.56 -18.96
CA PHE A 276 13.06 22.11 -18.20
C PHE A 276 12.94 23.61 -17.95
N GLU A 277 12.40 24.36 -18.92
CA GLU A 277 12.12 25.79 -18.75
C GLU A 277 10.98 25.99 -17.71
N ALA A 278 9.93 25.19 -17.79
CA ALA A 278 8.81 25.25 -16.85
C ALA A 278 9.16 24.79 -15.43
N ALA A 279 10.23 23.99 -15.28
CA ALA A 279 10.71 23.48 -14.00
C ALA A 279 11.81 24.36 -13.38
N ASP A 280 12.11 25.52 -13.94
CA ASP A 280 13.20 26.37 -13.46
C ASP A 280 13.05 26.69 -11.96
N GLY A 281 14.13 26.54 -11.20
CA GLY A 281 14.16 26.59 -9.74
C GLY A 281 13.61 25.35 -9.03
N GLY A 282 13.06 24.37 -9.76
CA GLY A 282 12.35 23.20 -9.23
C GLY A 282 13.07 21.87 -9.45
N THR A 283 12.26 20.82 -9.66
CA THR A 283 12.74 19.44 -9.85
C THR A 283 12.05 18.81 -11.07
N VAL A 284 12.82 18.15 -11.92
CA VAL A 284 12.31 17.30 -13.01
C VAL A 284 12.52 15.85 -12.64
N PHE A 285 11.45 15.07 -12.77
CA PHE A 285 11.49 13.62 -12.65
C PHE A 285 11.34 12.98 -14.03
N LEU A 286 12.37 12.25 -14.45
CA LEU A 286 12.42 11.51 -15.73
C LEU A 286 12.20 10.02 -15.45
N ASP A 287 10.99 9.52 -15.69
CA ASP A 287 10.69 8.10 -15.54
C ASP A 287 11.09 7.34 -16.81
N GLU A 288 11.59 6.13 -16.62
CA GLU A 288 12.12 5.21 -17.64
C GLU A 288 13.22 5.86 -18.52
N ILE A 289 14.20 6.52 -17.86
CA ILE A 289 15.32 7.20 -18.56
C ILE A 289 16.13 6.23 -19.43
N GLY A 290 16.15 4.93 -19.10
CA GLY A 290 16.82 3.90 -19.89
C GLY A 290 16.21 3.67 -21.28
N ASP A 291 15.01 4.20 -21.55
CA ASP A 291 14.33 4.13 -22.86
C ASP A 291 14.57 5.39 -23.72
N MET A 292 15.37 6.35 -23.20
CA MET A 292 15.61 7.61 -23.91
C MET A 292 16.44 7.40 -25.18
N PRO A 293 16.03 7.98 -26.34
CA PRO A 293 16.82 7.95 -27.55
C PRO A 293 18.21 8.59 -27.38
N LEU A 294 19.24 8.03 -28.01
CA LEU A 294 20.63 8.51 -27.91
C LEU A 294 20.81 10.02 -28.27
N SER A 295 20.00 10.51 -29.20
CA SER A 295 20.00 11.94 -29.57
C SER A 295 19.58 12.84 -28.42
N LEU A 296 18.59 12.42 -27.63
CA LEU A 296 18.07 13.14 -26.49
C LEU A 296 18.97 13.00 -25.26
N GLN A 297 19.63 11.84 -25.11
CA GLN A 297 20.62 11.64 -24.05
C GLN A 297 21.74 12.69 -24.11
N ALA A 298 22.21 13.04 -25.30
CA ALA A 298 23.23 14.10 -25.48
C ALA A 298 22.72 15.49 -25.04
N ARG A 299 21.42 15.75 -25.21
CA ARG A 299 20.83 17.03 -24.80
C ARG A 299 20.59 17.08 -23.28
N ILE A 300 20.15 16.01 -22.69
CA ILE A 300 20.02 15.90 -21.22
C ILE A 300 21.40 16.08 -20.56
N LEU A 301 22.44 15.51 -21.14
CA LEU A 301 23.79 15.66 -20.62
C LEU A 301 24.17 17.14 -20.51
N ARG A 302 23.85 17.97 -21.51
CA ARG A 302 24.08 19.43 -21.44
C ARG A 302 23.30 20.10 -20.32
N VAL A 303 22.05 19.73 -20.12
CA VAL A 303 21.25 20.24 -18.98
C VAL A 303 21.93 19.94 -17.65
N LEU A 304 22.44 18.70 -17.48
CA LEU A 304 23.11 18.29 -16.25
C LEU A 304 24.52 18.87 -16.04
N GLN A 305 25.20 19.26 -17.11
CA GLN A 305 26.58 19.74 -17.03
C GLN A 305 26.67 21.27 -17.08
N GLU A 306 25.94 21.86 -18.03
CA GLU A 306 26.05 23.26 -18.39
C GLU A 306 24.89 24.10 -17.83
N HIS A 307 23.85 23.42 -17.29
CA HIS A 307 22.60 24.07 -16.86
C HIS A 307 21.94 24.87 -18.00
N GLU A 308 22.09 24.41 -19.24
CA GLU A 308 21.60 25.11 -20.42
C GLU A 308 20.63 24.23 -21.23
N ILE A 309 19.58 24.86 -21.73
CA ILE A 309 18.64 24.28 -22.71
C ILE A 309 18.67 25.11 -24.00
N LYS A 310 18.39 24.44 -25.12
CA LYS A 310 18.20 25.09 -26.42
C LYS A 310 16.88 24.63 -27.02
N PRO A 311 15.83 25.48 -27.09
CA PRO A 311 14.56 25.16 -27.75
C PRO A 311 14.77 24.76 -29.23
N LEU A 312 13.90 23.91 -29.76
CA LEU A 312 13.91 23.54 -31.18
C LEU A 312 13.69 24.82 -32.03
N GLY A 313 14.47 24.97 -33.10
CA GLY A 313 14.43 26.17 -33.96
C GLY A 313 14.95 27.45 -33.28
N GLY A 314 15.34 27.41 -32.01
CA GLY A 314 15.91 28.55 -31.30
C GLY A 314 17.38 28.73 -31.59
N ALA A 315 17.83 30.00 -31.73
CA ALA A 315 19.24 30.37 -31.95
C ALA A 315 20.01 30.50 -30.61
N LYS A 316 19.31 30.84 -29.52
CA LYS A 316 19.92 31.14 -28.21
C LYS A 316 19.73 29.99 -27.23
N THR A 317 20.75 29.73 -26.41
CA THR A 317 20.65 28.92 -25.22
C THR A 317 19.99 29.69 -24.07
N GLN A 318 19.32 28.97 -23.14
CA GLN A 318 18.73 29.53 -21.96
C GLN A 318 19.27 28.75 -20.74
N THR A 319 19.68 29.47 -19.71
CA THR A 319 20.13 28.85 -18.46
C THR A 319 18.91 28.43 -17.62
N VAL A 320 18.99 27.26 -17.02
CA VAL A 320 17.95 26.71 -16.14
C VAL A 320 18.60 26.09 -14.88
N ASP A 321 18.01 26.35 -13.73
CA ASP A 321 18.41 25.73 -12.46
C ASP A 321 17.42 24.63 -12.09
N VAL A 322 17.69 23.39 -12.49
CA VAL A 322 16.79 22.26 -12.29
C VAL A 322 17.51 21.09 -11.63
N ARG A 323 16.94 20.60 -10.53
CA ARG A 323 17.33 19.30 -9.96
C ARG A 323 16.72 18.17 -10.77
N VAL A 324 17.53 17.17 -11.14
CA VAL A 324 17.05 16.02 -11.90
C VAL A 324 17.01 14.77 -11.02
N ILE A 325 15.85 14.13 -10.98
CA ILE A 325 15.66 12.79 -10.44
C ILE A 325 15.26 11.90 -11.62
N SER A 326 15.94 10.77 -11.80
CA SER A 326 15.65 9.83 -12.88
C SER A 326 15.25 8.48 -12.32
N ALA A 327 14.46 7.71 -13.07
CA ALA A 327 14.09 6.36 -12.70
C ALA A 327 14.19 5.43 -13.91
N THR A 328 14.51 4.15 -13.66
CA THR A 328 14.52 3.12 -14.69
C THR A 328 14.37 1.72 -14.08
N ASN A 329 13.81 0.80 -14.86
CA ASN A 329 13.82 -0.64 -14.57
C ASN A 329 14.90 -1.39 -15.38
N ARG A 330 15.62 -0.70 -16.29
CA ARG A 330 16.69 -1.28 -17.10
C ARG A 330 18.02 -1.32 -16.35
N ASP A 331 18.83 -2.30 -16.70
CA ASP A 331 20.24 -2.36 -16.32
C ASP A 331 21.04 -1.39 -17.21
N LEU A 332 21.35 -0.20 -16.66
CA LEU A 332 22.08 0.83 -17.40
C LEU A 332 23.50 0.41 -17.78
N PRO A 333 24.30 -0.25 -16.93
CA PRO A 333 25.59 -0.82 -17.32
C PRO A 333 25.49 -1.73 -18.55
N ARG A 334 24.50 -2.59 -18.61
CA ARG A 334 24.24 -3.43 -19.77
C ARG A 334 23.82 -2.61 -21.00
N ALA A 335 22.96 -1.61 -20.83
CA ALA A 335 22.56 -0.70 -21.91
C ALA A 335 23.75 0.08 -22.50
N ILE A 336 24.74 0.44 -21.67
CA ILE A 336 26.00 1.06 -22.11
C ILE A 336 26.81 0.06 -22.97
N ALA A 337 26.96 -1.18 -22.51
CA ALA A 337 27.68 -2.21 -23.25
C ALA A 337 27.01 -2.53 -24.61
N GLU A 338 25.69 -2.44 -24.69
CA GLU A 338 24.88 -2.61 -25.91
C GLU A 338 24.86 -1.34 -26.78
N GLY A 339 25.45 -0.22 -26.35
CA GLY A 339 25.49 1.04 -27.09
C GLY A 339 24.15 1.78 -27.17
N THR A 340 23.15 1.41 -26.32
CA THR A 340 21.83 2.04 -26.26
C THR A 340 21.73 3.17 -25.23
N PHE A 341 22.71 3.25 -24.31
CA PHE A 341 22.84 4.30 -23.33
C PHE A 341 24.26 4.85 -23.29
N ARG A 342 24.39 6.19 -23.15
CA ARG A 342 25.71 6.84 -23.16
C ARG A 342 26.35 6.73 -21.77
N GLU A 343 27.63 6.39 -21.76
CA GLU A 343 28.42 6.28 -20.52
C GLU A 343 28.61 7.64 -19.82
N ASP A 344 28.80 8.72 -20.58
CA ASP A 344 28.96 10.08 -20.05
C ASP A 344 27.68 10.58 -19.33
N LEU A 345 26.51 10.26 -19.86
CA LEU A 345 25.23 10.55 -19.21
C LEU A 345 25.04 9.70 -17.94
N PHE A 346 25.40 8.42 -17.98
CA PHE A 346 25.28 7.52 -16.81
C PHE A 346 25.97 8.12 -15.59
N TYR A 347 27.22 8.56 -15.71
CA TYR A 347 27.96 9.15 -14.58
C TYR A 347 27.35 10.48 -14.09
N ARG A 348 26.53 11.15 -14.88
CA ARG A 348 25.87 12.39 -14.47
C ARG A 348 24.49 12.17 -13.83
N VAL A 349 23.75 11.18 -14.26
CA VAL A 349 22.44 10.86 -13.68
C VAL A 349 22.56 9.95 -12.45
N ASN A 350 23.58 9.12 -12.37
CA ASN A 350 23.79 8.13 -11.31
C ASN A 350 24.77 8.60 -10.22
N VAL A 351 24.68 9.89 -9.83
CA VAL A 351 25.50 10.44 -8.73
C VAL A 351 25.06 9.88 -7.39
N LEU A 352 23.75 9.80 -7.16
CA LEU A 352 23.14 9.24 -5.97
C LEU A 352 22.25 8.05 -6.37
N PRO A 353 22.79 6.82 -6.38
CA PRO A 353 22.02 5.64 -6.71
C PRO A 353 21.05 5.26 -5.58
N LEU A 354 19.78 5.02 -5.91
CA LEU A 354 18.77 4.52 -5.00
C LEU A 354 18.12 3.28 -5.61
N HIS A 355 18.34 2.12 -5.00
CA HIS A 355 17.69 0.89 -5.42
C HIS A 355 16.43 0.61 -4.60
N LEU A 356 15.30 0.34 -5.27
CA LEU A 356 14.05 -0.04 -4.61
C LEU A 356 13.85 -1.54 -4.66
N PRO A 357 13.62 -2.18 -3.50
CA PRO A 357 13.38 -3.62 -3.44
C PRO A 357 12.06 -3.97 -4.12
N SER A 358 12.05 -5.11 -4.81
CA SER A 358 10.82 -5.70 -5.35
C SER A 358 9.91 -6.17 -4.20
N LEU A 359 8.62 -6.36 -4.48
CA LEU A 359 7.66 -6.76 -3.44
C LEU A 359 7.96 -8.16 -2.88
N ARG A 360 8.52 -9.07 -3.69
CA ARG A 360 8.94 -10.40 -3.24
C ARG A 360 10.12 -10.38 -2.27
N GLU A 361 10.91 -9.29 -2.24
CA GLU A 361 12.01 -9.08 -1.29
C GLU A 361 11.55 -8.43 0.01
N ARG A 362 10.26 -8.03 0.08
CA ARG A 362 9.63 -7.41 1.26
C ARG A 362 8.22 -7.97 1.54
N PRO A 363 8.07 -9.28 1.70
CA PRO A 363 6.77 -9.92 1.90
C PRO A 363 6.06 -9.46 3.19
N GLU A 364 6.81 -8.90 4.15
CA GLU A 364 6.26 -8.32 5.37
C GLU A 364 5.40 -7.08 5.11
N ASP A 365 5.59 -6.39 3.98
CA ASP A 365 4.83 -5.20 3.62
C ASP A 365 3.48 -5.54 2.97
N ILE A 366 3.30 -6.77 2.49
CA ILE A 366 2.10 -7.20 1.77
C ILE A 366 0.81 -6.97 2.58
N PRO A 367 0.73 -7.38 3.86
CA PRO A 367 -0.50 -7.15 4.63
C PRO A 367 -0.86 -5.68 4.78
N GLU A 368 0.11 -4.82 5.08
CA GLU A 368 -0.13 -3.39 5.26
C GLU A 368 -0.52 -2.69 3.95
N LEU A 369 0.07 -3.10 2.83
CA LEU A 369 -0.29 -2.61 1.50
C LEU A 369 -1.70 -3.03 1.10
N LEU A 370 -2.09 -4.29 1.36
CA LEU A 370 -3.44 -4.79 1.10
C LEU A 370 -4.49 -4.03 1.91
N ASP A 371 -4.27 -3.86 3.21
CA ASP A 371 -5.16 -3.09 4.09
C ASP A 371 -5.30 -1.65 3.62
N TYR A 372 -4.20 -1.03 3.21
CA TYR A 372 -4.21 0.32 2.68
C TYR A 372 -5.04 0.43 1.39
N PHE A 373 -4.83 -0.46 0.41
CA PHE A 373 -5.54 -0.40 -0.87
C PHE A 373 -7.01 -0.77 -0.71
N LEU A 374 -7.35 -1.80 0.10
CA LEU A 374 -8.74 -2.16 0.40
C LEU A 374 -9.49 -0.99 1.03
N SER A 375 -8.90 -0.33 2.01
CA SER A 375 -9.52 0.82 2.68
C SER A 375 -9.67 2.03 1.75
N ARG A 376 -8.62 2.38 1.00
CA ARG A 376 -8.59 3.53 0.09
C ARG A 376 -9.58 3.38 -1.06
N ASP A 377 -9.55 2.22 -1.73
CA ASP A 377 -10.35 2.03 -2.93
C ASP A 377 -11.82 1.73 -2.59
N ALA A 378 -12.12 1.09 -1.43
CA ALA A 378 -13.48 0.99 -0.90
C ALA A 378 -14.09 2.38 -0.60
N ALA A 379 -13.31 3.27 0.03
CA ALA A 379 -13.74 4.65 0.29
C ALA A 379 -14.02 5.42 -1.01
N ARG A 380 -13.20 5.23 -2.07
CA ARG A 380 -13.43 5.84 -3.38
C ARG A 380 -14.69 5.33 -4.08
N LEU A 381 -15.02 4.05 -3.87
CA LEU A 381 -16.21 3.42 -4.43
C LEU A 381 -17.46 3.67 -3.57
N GLY A 382 -17.34 4.27 -2.39
CA GLY A 382 -18.46 4.49 -1.47
C GLY A 382 -19.02 3.20 -0.88
N ILE A 383 -18.22 2.13 -0.78
CA ILE A 383 -18.60 0.83 -0.22
C ILE A 383 -17.90 0.59 1.12
N ALA A 384 -18.45 -0.31 1.93
CA ALA A 384 -17.81 -0.74 3.16
C ALA A 384 -16.46 -1.43 2.85
N PRO A 385 -15.40 -1.20 3.66
CA PRO A 385 -14.13 -1.91 3.50
C PRO A 385 -14.32 -3.41 3.71
N LYS A 386 -13.74 -4.21 2.80
CA LYS A 386 -13.74 -5.68 2.91
C LYS A 386 -12.52 -6.14 3.70
N LYS A 387 -12.64 -7.31 4.33
CA LYS A 387 -11.55 -7.97 5.07
C LYS A 387 -11.06 -9.18 4.28
N LEU A 388 -9.79 -9.53 4.44
CA LEU A 388 -9.23 -10.78 3.93
C LEU A 388 -9.35 -11.85 5.02
N SER A 389 -9.72 -13.08 4.65
CA SER A 389 -9.58 -14.23 5.54
C SER A 389 -8.09 -14.53 5.80
N ALA A 390 -7.78 -15.30 6.84
CA ALA A 390 -6.41 -15.67 7.16
C ALA A 390 -5.77 -16.49 6.02
N GLU A 391 -6.54 -17.36 5.38
CA GLU A 391 -6.15 -18.18 4.24
C GLU A 391 -5.87 -17.32 3.00
N ALA A 392 -6.73 -16.34 2.71
CA ALA A 392 -6.55 -15.39 1.62
C ALA A 392 -5.27 -14.56 1.80
N LEU A 393 -5.05 -14.05 3.01
CA LEU A 393 -3.83 -13.30 3.33
C LEU A 393 -2.58 -14.17 3.19
N ALA A 394 -2.61 -15.41 3.67
CA ALA A 394 -1.50 -16.36 3.55
C ALA A 394 -1.19 -16.71 2.08
N ALA A 395 -2.22 -16.84 1.23
CA ALA A 395 -2.06 -17.05 -0.20
C ALA A 395 -1.41 -15.85 -0.89
N LEU A 396 -1.88 -14.63 -0.58
CA LEU A 396 -1.35 -13.38 -1.13
C LEU A 396 0.11 -13.11 -0.71
N ARG A 397 0.48 -13.44 0.53
CA ARG A 397 1.88 -13.32 1.00
C ARG A 397 2.86 -14.21 0.24
N ARG A 398 2.40 -15.36 -0.29
CA ARG A 398 3.23 -16.29 -1.08
C ARG A 398 3.24 -15.98 -2.57
N ARG A 399 2.37 -15.08 -3.01
CA ARG A 399 2.28 -14.70 -4.43
C ARG A 399 3.48 -13.87 -4.86
N PRO A 400 4.13 -14.16 -6.02
CA PRO A 400 5.37 -13.51 -6.44
C PRO A 400 5.21 -12.04 -6.86
N PHE A 401 4.02 -11.57 -7.24
CA PHE A 401 3.74 -10.22 -7.70
C PHE A 401 4.77 -9.66 -8.70
N PRO A 402 4.90 -10.22 -9.92
CA PRO A 402 5.86 -9.71 -10.92
C PRO A 402 5.60 -8.24 -11.31
N GLY A 403 4.39 -7.73 -11.09
CA GLY A 403 4.04 -6.32 -11.25
C GLY A 403 4.12 -5.50 -9.97
N ASN A 404 4.70 -6.06 -8.91
CA ASN A 404 4.93 -5.41 -7.64
C ASN A 404 3.64 -4.76 -7.06
N VAL A 405 3.76 -3.56 -6.49
CA VAL A 405 2.66 -2.84 -5.85
C VAL A 405 1.56 -2.47 -6.87
N ARG A 406 1.92 -2.19 -8.13
CA ARG A 406 0.92 -1.88 -9.18
C ARG A 406 0.03 -3.10 -9.49
N GLU A 407 0.59 -4.31 -9.50
CA GLU A 407 -0.21 -5.53 -9.67
C GLU A 407 -1.13 -5.77 -8.47
N MET A 408 -0.62 -5.58 -7.26
CA MET A 408 -1.41 -5.70 -6.03
C MET A 408 -2.57 -4.71 -6.00
N GLU A 409 -2.33 -3.45 -6.36
CA GLU A 409 -3.38 -2.43 -6.44
C GLU A 409 -4.49 -2.83 -7.42
N ASN A 410 -4.11 -3.35 -8.60
CA ASN A 410 -5.08 -3.84 -9.59
C ASN A 410 -5.84 -5.07 -9.09
N LEU A 411 -5.16 -5.99 -8.40
CA LEU A 411 -5.81 -7.15 -7.77
C LEU A 411 -6.85 -6.72 -6.73
N VAL A 412 -6.51 -5.76 -5.87
CA VAL A 412 -7.45 -5.24 -4.87
C VAL A 412 -8.68 -4.62 -5.53
N ARG A 413 -8.52 -3.83 -6.59
CA ARG A 413 -9.64 -3.27 -7.36
C ARG A 413 -10.52 -4.36 -7.98
N TYR A 414 -9.90 -5.39 -8.52
CA TYR A 414 -10.62 -6.56 -9.04
C TYR A 414 -11.44 -7.23 -7.94
N LEU A 415 -10.85 -7.54 -6.78
CA LEU A 415 -11.53 -8.18 -5.66
C LEU A 415 -12.68 -7.31 -5.09
N LEU A 416 -12.50 -6.00 -5.01
CA LEU A 416 -13.55 -5.09 -4.58
C LEU A 416 -14.75 -5.07 -5.55
N ALA A 417 -14.47 -5.25 -6.85
CA ALA A 417 -15.50 -5.23 -7.90
C ALA A 417 -16.23 -6.58 -8.08
N THR A 418 -15.56 -7.71 -7.81
CA THR A 418 -16.07 -9.05 -8.15
C THR A 418 -16.62 -9.83 -6.97
N VAL A 419 -16.05 -9.66 -5.77
CA VAL A 419 -16.50 -10.36 -4.56
C VAL A 419 -17.68 -9.60 -3.95
N PRO A 420 -18.87 -10.19 -3.78
CA PRO A 420 -20.00 -9.48 -3.18
C PRO A 420 -19.90 -9.42 -1.63
N ASP A 421 -19.25 -10.39 -1.01
CA ASP A 421 -19.20 -10.57 0.41
C ASP A 421 -18.26 -9.57 1.13
N ALA A 422 -18.49 -9.39 2.45
CA ALA A 422 -17.65 -8.53 3.28
C ALA A 422 -16.27 -9.12 3.57
N VAL A 423 -16.13 -10.45 3.44
CA VAL A 423 -14.87 -11.18 3.61
C VAL A 423 -14.46 -11.77 2.26
N ILE A 424 -13.19 -11.57 1.91
CA ILE A 424 -12.57 -12.11 0.70
C ILE A 424 -11.87 -13.41 1.09
N GLU A 425 -12.29 -14.52 0.50
CA GLU A 425 -11.74 -15.85 0.75
C GLU A 425 -10.58 -16.18 -0.21
N ALA A 426 -9.85 -17.26 0.08
CA ALA A 426 -8.73 -17.68 -0.76
C ALA A 426 -9.16 -18.06 -2.20
N ASP A 427 -10.36 -18.61 -2.35
CA ASP A 427 -10.94 -19.04 -3.62
C ASP A 427 -11.37 -17.85 -4.51
N ASP A 428 -11.56 -16.67 -3.93
CA ASP A 428 -11.85 -15.43 -4.67
C ASP A 428 -10.62 -14.85 -5.37
N ILE A 429 -9.41 -15.31 -4.99
CA ILE A 429 -8.17 -14.79 -5.52
C ILE A 429 -7.87 -15.43 -6.89
N PRO A 430 -7.89 -14.67 -7.98
CA PRO A 430 -7.60 -15.22 -9.28
C PRO A 430 -6.15 -15.71 -9.38
N PRO A 431 -5.89 -16.79 -10.14
CA PRO A 431 -4.54 -17.27 -10.39
C PRO A 431 -3.67 -16.19 -11.04
N ALA A 432 -2.36 -16.21 -10.77
CA ALA A 432 -1.43 -15.19 -11.28
C ALA A 432 -1.43 -15.09 -12.82
N SER A 433 -1.73 -16.18 -13.52
CA SER A 433 -1.82 -16.25 -14.98
C SER A 433 -2.97 -15.43 -15.57
N GLU A 434 -4.10 -15.32 -14.89
CA GLU A 434 -5.26 -14.56 -15.39
C GLU A 434 -5.04 -13.05 -15.30
N ILE A 435 -4.43 -12.58 -14.24
CA ILE A 435 -4.07 -11.16 -14.12
C ILE A 435 -2.94 -10.77 -15.07
N ALA A 436 -2.02 -11.71 -15.36
CA ALA A 436 -1.00 -11.53 -16.37
C ALA A 436 -1.60 -11.47 -17.79
N ALA A 437 -2.66 -12.21 -18.08
CA ALA A 437 -3.37 -12.16 -19.34
C ALA A 437 -4.13 -10.84 -19.56
N VAL A 438 -4.71 -10.25 -18.51
CA VAL A 438 -5.26 -8.88 -18.54
C VAL A 438 -4.16 -7.83 -18.75
N ARG A 439 -2.91 -8.14 -18.39
CA ARG A 439 -1.73 -7.29 -18.58
C ARG A 439 -1.06 -7.49 -19.92
N ALA A 440 -1.12 -8.72 -20.48
CA ALA A 440 -0.68 -9.06 -21.83
C ALA A 440 -1.72 -8.68 -22.90
N ALA A 441 -2.92 -8.21 -22.51
CA ALA A 441 -3.68 -7.34 -23.36
C ALA A 441 -2.95 -5.97 -23.36
N PRO A 442 -2.09 -5.70 -24.37
CA PRO A 442 -1.41 -4.42 -24.45
C PRO A 442 -2.47 -3.34 -24.65
N ALA A 443 -2.05 -2.09 -24.61
CA ALA A 443 -2.75 -0.97 -25.23
C ALA A 443 -3.03 -1.18 -26.75
N ALA A 444 -2.95 -2.38 -27.24
CA ALA A 444 -3.59 -3.02 -28.39
C ALA A 444 -5.07 -3.35 -28.15
N ALA A 445 -5.71 -2.72 -27.18
CA ALA A 445 -7.16 -2.80 -27.00
C ALA A 445 -7.92 -2.00 -28.06
N HIS A 446 -7.35 -1.83 -29.21
CA HIS A 446 -8.01 -1.60 -30.49
C HIS A 446 -7.41 -2.44 -31.63
N GLN A 447 -6.78 -3.54 -31.28
CA GLN A 447 -6.69 -4.67 -32.19
C GLN A 447 -7.72 -5.71 -31.72
N SER A 448 -8.95 -5.56 -32.19
CA SER A 448 -9.82 -6.69 -32.48
C SER A 448 -8.93 -7.80 -33.10
N PRO A 449 -9.21 -9.11 -32.86
CA PRO A 449 -8.54 -10.12 -33.64
C PRO A 449 -8.69 -9.67 -35.08
N GLN A 450 -7.61 -9.24 -35.68
CA GLN A 450 -7.51 -9.22 -37.13
C GLN A 450 -7.64 -10.68 -37.50
N GLU A 451 -8.86 -11.16 -37.71
CA GLU A 451 -9.09 -11.89 -38.93
C GLU A 451 -8.35 -11.08 -40.00
N ALA A 452 -7.34 -11.65 -40.60
CA ALA A 452 -6.61 -11.02 -41.69
C ALA A 452 -7.68 -10.48 -42.64
N GLY A 453 -7.96 -9.18 -42.49
CA GLY A 453 -8.93 -8.54 -43.33
C GLY A 453 -8.42 -8.76 -44.77
N PRO A 454 -9.29 -8.90 -45.73
CA PRO A 454 -8.88 -9.15 -47.11
C PRO A 454 -7.81 -8.10 -47.44
N ASP A 455 -6.68 -8.56 -48.00
CA ASP A 455 -5.61 -7.66 -48.44
C ASP A 455 -6.22 -6.64 -49.42
N LEU A 456 -6.51 -5.45 -48.92
CA LEU A 456 -7.21 -4.41 -49.68
C LEU A 456 -6.43 -3.99 -50.93
N ALA A 457 -5.12 -4.26 -50.97
CA ALA A 457 -4.26 -4.01 -52.09
C ALA A 457 -4.47 -5.04 -53.23
N ALA A 458 -5.09 -6.19 -52.94
CA ALA A 458 -5.43 -7.21 -53.94
C ALA A 458 -6.74 -6.92 -54.70
N TYR A 459 -7.53 -5.94 -54.25
CA TYR A 459 -8.82 -5.61 -54.85
C TYR A 459 -8.72 -4.34 -55.71
N THR A 460 -9.44 -4.35 -56.84
CA THR A 460 -9.68 -3.14 -57.61
C THR A 460 -10.62 -2.17 -56.84
N TRP A 461 -10.62 -0.89 -57.21
CA TRP A 461 -11.48 0.10 -56.57
C TRP A 461 -12.99 -0.27 -56.67
N GLU A 462 -13.40 -0.86 -57.76
CA GLU A 462 -14.79 -1.27 -57.98
C GLU A 462 -15.19 -2.46 -57.11
N GLU A 463 -14.28 -3.41 -56.89
CA GLU A 463 -14.50 -4.55 -56.00
C GLU A 463 -14.55 -4.11 -54.55
N LEU A 464 -13.72 -3.18 -54.13
CA LEU A 464 -13.78 -2.59 -52.79
C LEU A 464 -15.08 -1.80 -52.53
N GLU A 465 -15.52 -1.01 -53.51
CA GLU A 465 -16.77 -0.26 -53.41
C GLU A 465 -17.98 -1.21 -53.33
N ARG A 466 -17.95 -2.32 -54.09
CA ARG A 466 -18.99 -3.37 -54.05
C ARG A 466 -19.03 -4.08 -52.70
N ALA A 467 -17.88 -4.53 -52.19
CA ALA A 467 -17.78 -5.20 -50.89
C ALA A 467 -18.25 -4.28 -49.75
N TYR A 468 -17.87 -3.02 -49.76
CA TYR A 468 -18.29 -2.03 -48.79
C TYR A 468 -19.80 -1.75 -48.83
N ALA A 469 -20.35 -1.60 -50.02
CA ALA A 469 -21.79 -1.38 -50.23
C ALA A 469 -22.62 -2.58 -49.73
N MET A 470 -22.17 -3.81 -50.01
CA MET A 470 -22.81 -5.05 -49.55
C MET A 470 -22.77 -5.16 -48.04
N ALA A 471 -21.61 -4.95 -47.40
CA ALA A 471 -21.48 -4.98 -45.97
C ALA A 471 -22.39 -3.96 -45.23
N LEU A 472 -22.56 -2.78 -45.81
CA LEU A 472 -23.50 -1.79 -45.27
C LEU A 472 -24.96 -2.22 -45.44
N LEU A 473 -25.34 -2.79 -46.59
CA LEU A 473 -26.69 -3.27 -46.81
C LEU A 473 -27.06 -4.43 -45.87
N GLU A 474 -26.15 -5.36 -45.64
CA GLU A 474 -26.32 -6.47 -44.71
C GLU A 474 -26.44 -5.95 -43.26
N LYS A 475 -25.53 -5.10 -42.83
CA LYS A 475 -25.54 -4.50 -41.51
C LYS A 475 -26.83 -3.77 -41.18
N PHE A 476 -27.42 -3.08 -42.15
CA PHE A 476 -28.66 -2.33 -41.95
C PHE A 476 -29.88 -3.06 -42.52
N LYS A 477 -29.80 -4.40 -42.71
CA LYS A 477 -30.92 -5.26 -43.18
C LYS A 477 -31.61 -4.70 -44.44
N TRP A 478 -30.80 -4.33 -45.44
CA TRP A 478 -31.22 -3.77 -46.73
C TRP A 478 -31.98 -2.42 -46.62
N ASN A 479 -31.78 -1.69 -45.54
CA ASN A 479 -32.33 -0.33 -45.42
C ASN A 479 -31.38 0.69 -46.08
N VAL A 480 -31.64 0.98 -47.35
CA VAL A 480 -30.81 1.86 -48.21
C VAL A 480 -30.59 3.24 -47.58
N THR A 481 -31.61 3.80 -46.95
CA THR A 481 -31.50 5.13 -46.32
C THR A 481 -30.51 5.15 -45.12
N LYS A 482 -30.54 4.10 -44.30
CA LYS A 482 -29.58 3.95 -43.19
C LYS A 482 -28.18 3.62 -43.68
N ALA A 483 -28.05 2.76 -44.69
CA ALA A 483 -26.79 2.40 -45.33
C ALA A 483 -26.12 3.65 -45.97
N ALA A 484 -26.86 4.44 -46.74
CA ALA A 484 -26.37 5.68 -47.32
C ALA A 484 -25.86 6.68 -46.28
N ARG A 485 -26.59 6.85 -45.18
CA ARG A 485 -26.18 7.74 -44.07
C ARG A 485 -24.87 7.21 -43.43
N ALA A 486 -24.72 5.90 -43.25
CA ALA A 486 -23.51 5.30 -42.71
C ALA A 486 -22.32 5.38 -43.67
N ALA A 487 -22.57 5.39 -44.97
CA ALA A 487 -21.56 5.63 -46.00
C ALA A 487 -21.18 7.12 -46.16
N GLY A 488 -21.80 8.05 -45.42
CA GLY A 488 -21.52 9.47 -45.54
C GLY A 488 -22.03 10.12 -46.83
N VAL A 489 -22.98 9.47 -47.55
CA VAL A 489 -23.54 9.96 -48.81
C VAL A 489 -25.09 10.11 -48.71
N ASN A 490 -25.66 10.89 -49.61
CA ASN A 490 -27.13 10.96 -49.69
C ASN A 490 -27.70 9.69 -50.36
N ARG A 491 -29.00 9.42 -50.10
CA ARG A 491 -29.69 8.21 -50.58
C ARG A 491 -29.65 8.08 -52.09
N SER A 492 -29.85 9.16 -52.87
CA SER A 492 -29.84 9.12 -54.31
C SER A 492 -28.47 8.76 -54.91
N THR A 493 -27.40 9.29 -54.28
CA THR A 493 -26.01 8.92 -54.68
C THR A 493 -25.70 7.44 -54.38
N PHE A 494 -26.17 6.96 -53.25
CA PHE A 494 -25.95 5.54 -52.86
C PHE A 494 -26.76 4.63 -53.78
N ASP A 495 -28.01 4.91 -54.07
CA ASP A 495 -28.84 4.16 -55.03
C ASP A 495 -28.23 4.13 -56.45
N SER A 496 -27.70 5.25 -56.93
CA SER A 496 -27.01 5.32 -58.22
C SER A 496 -25.80 4.42 -58.28
N ARG A 497 -25.01 4.40 -57.18
CA ARG A 497 -23.83 3.52 -57.05
C ARG A 497 -24.22 2.06 -57.00
N LEU A 498 -25.25 1.66 -56.25
CA LEU A 498 -25.78 0.31 -56.20
C LEU A 498 -26.16 -0.20 -57.59
N ARG A 499 -26.88 0.64 -58.39
CA ARG A 499 -27.23 0.27 -59.80
C ARG A 499 -25.99 0.08 -60.66
N LYS A 500 -24.98 0.97 -60.54
CA LYS A 500 -23.73 0.89 -61.28
C LYS A 500 -22.97 -0.41 -60.96
N LEU A 501 -22.99 -0.82 -59.71
CA LEU A 501 -22.34 -2.03 -59.20
C LEU A 501 -23.17 -3.30 -59.38
N GLY A 502 -24.36 -3.21 -59.97
CA GLY A 502 -25.25 -4.36 -60.21
C GLY A 502 -25.79 -5.02 -58.93
N ILE A 503 -25.95 -4.24 -57.84
CA ILE A 503 -26.44 -4.72 -56.55
C ILE A 503 -27.96 -4.46 -56.48
N SER A 504 -28.76 -5.51 -56.46
CA SER A 504 -30.21 -5.47 -56.24
C SER A 504 -30.61 -6.43 -55.14
N LYS A 505 -31.69 -6.14 -54.43
CA LYS A 505 -32.30 -7.06 -53.47
C LYS A 505 -33.09 -8.07 -54.29
N GLU A 506 -32.72 -9.37 -54.29
CA GLU A 506 -33.58 -10.45 -54.78
C GLU A 506 -34.86 -10.56 -53.97
#